data_e3222c1ac0705ba4c1897959d7c6951c
#
_entry.id   e3222c1ac0705ba4c1897959d7c6951c
#
_cell.length_a   1.000
_cell.length_b   1.000
_cell.length_c   1.000
_cell.angle_alpha   90.00
_cell.angle_beta   90.00
_cell.angle_gamma   90.00
#
_symmetry.space_group_name_H-M   'P 1'
#
loop_
_entity.id
_entity.type
_entity.pdbx_description
1 polymer ?
#
loop_
_entity_poly.entity_id
_entity_poly.type
_entity_poly.pdbx_seq_one_letter_code
_entity_poly.pdbx_strand_id
1 'polypeptide(L)'
;TNMHLTSKHSHLICVDTDGCAMDTMDIKHFRCFGPAMVKEWSLTPWQEEILQRWNNTNLYSMTRGINRFQGLSIALEEADRSYRHIPGIDRLLSWTASSHELSNRALEKEIADSRGKEDQKEIQILEKALSWSRKVNEQIAALPLDELQPFPGVKEALEAAHREADIAVVSSANKKAVEEEWQRCGLAPMTDVLLTHDDGSKAFCIGELIKKGYFPENVLMLGDAPGDEKAALANNVLFYPVLVKQETASWERFRTQALPKFLQGSYAGTYQEELTALFHDNLKGKA
;
A
#
# COMPACT_ATOMS: atom_id res chain seq x y z
N THR A 1 10.67 -11.49 -15.12
CA THR A 1 10.73 -10.07 -14.73
C THR A 1 12.09 -9.51 -15.10
N ASN A 2 12.08 -8.59 -16.08
CA ASN A 2 13.30 -7.89 -16.48
C ASN A 2 13.64 -6.82 -15.43
N MET A 3 14.24 -7.27 -14.34
CA MET A 3 14.69 -6.39 -13.28
C MET A 3 16.08 -5.89 -13.63
N HIS A 4 16.14 -4.72 -14.29
CA HIS A 4 17.39 -4.11 -14.73
C HIS A 4 18.00 -3.24 -13.64
N LEU A 5 18.57 -3.87 -12.62
CA LEU A 5 19.35 -3.17 -11.61
C LEU A 5 20.78 -3.72 -11.61
N THR A 6 21.73 -2.83 -11.80
CA THR A 6 23.16 -3.13 -11.54
C THR A 6 23.53 -2.42 -10.24
N SER A 7 23.95 -3.21 -9.26
CA SER A 7 24.40 -2.69 -7.97
C SER A 7 25.59 -1.75 -8.12
N LYS A 8 25.44 -0.51 -7.62
CA LYS A 8 26.52 0.51 -7.60
C LYS A 8 27.05 0.73 -6.19
N HIS A 9 26.24 0.43 -5.18
CA HIS A 9 26.56 0.57 -3.77
C HIS A 9 26.34 -0.75 -3.05
N SER A 10 26.93 -0.89 -1.87
CA SER A 10 26.73 -2.08 -1.03
C SER A 10 25.39 -2.07 -0.30
N HIS A 11 24.77 -0.90 -0.17
CA HIS A 11 23.51 -0.70 0.52
C HIS A 11 22.37 -0.47 -0.47
N LEU A 12 21.19 -0.99 -0.14
CA LEU A 12 19.95 -0.81 -0.93
C LEU A 12 18.85 -0.29 -0.02
N ILE A 13 18.16 0.73 -0.50
CA ILE A 13 16.95 1.23 0.14
C ILE A 13 15.76 0.96 -0.78
N CYS A 14 14.78 0.21 -0.27
CA CYS A 14 13.51 -0.01 -0.92
C CYS A 14 12.50 0.97 -0.34
N VAL A 15 11.71 1.63 -1.17
CA VAL A 15 10.75 2.62 -0.70
C VAL A 15 9.38 2.39 -1.32
N ASP A 16 8.34 2.38 -0.47
CA ASP A 16 6.94 2.35 -0.89
C ASP A 16 6.49 3.75 -1.31
N THR A 17 5.43 3.85 -2.10
CA THR A 17 4.98 5.12 -2.66
C THR A 17 3.74 5.68 -1.95
N ASP A 18 2.54 5.16 -2.15
CA ASP A 18 1.31 5.72 -1.55
C ASP A 18 1.36 5.69 -0.03
N GLY A 19 1.18 6.85 0.60
CA GLY A 19 1.19 6.96 2.07
C GLY A 19 2.57 6.89 2.71
N CYS A 20 3.60 6.65 1.93
CA CYS A 20 5.00 6.57 2.38
C CYS A 20 5.81 7.74 1.81
N ALA A 21 6.23 7.67 0.55
CA ALA A 21 6.89 8.78 -0.12
C ALA A 21 5.91 9.82 -0.64
N MET A 22 4.71 9.40 -1.05
CA MET A 22 3.70 10.24 -1.65
C MET A 22 2.50 10.43 -0.71
N ASP A 23 2.10 11.69 -0.54
CA ASP A 23 0.88 12.07 0.20
C ASP A 23 -0.34 11.88 -0.69
N THR A 24 -0.63 10.64 -1.02
CA THR A 24 -1.66 10.28 -1.99
C THR A 24 -2.66 9.25 -1.46
N MET A 25 -2.42 8.69 -0.28
CA MET A 25 -3.28 7.62 0.24
C MET A 25 -4.58 8.15 0.83
N ASP A 26 -4.52 9.17 1.68
CA ASP A 26 -5.71 9.74 2.31
C ASP A 26 -6.71 10.25 1.28
N ILE A 27 -6.26 11.03 0.31
CA ILE A 27 -7.13 11.61 -0.72
C ILE A 27 -7.85 10.52 -1.53
N LYS A 28 -7.17 9.42 -1.84
CA LYS A 28 -7.77 8.30 -2.56
C LYS A 28 -8.88 7.64 -1.75
N HIS A 29 -8.67 7.44 -0.45
CA HIS A 29 -9.69 6.86 0.41
C HIS A 29 -10.83 7.82 0.70
N PHE A 30 -10.53 9.08 0.99
CA PHE A 30 -11.55 10.09 1.32
C PHE A 30 -12.44 10.46 0.14
N ARG A 31 -11.88 10.54 -1.05
CA ARG A 31 -12.63 11.01 -2.24
C ARG A 31 -13.07 9.91 -3.18
N CYS A 32 -12.44 8.73 -3.14
CA CYS A 32 -12.69 7.69 -4.13
C CYS A 32 -13.21 6.39 -3.50
N PHE A 33 -12.39 5.67 -2.74
CA PHE A 33 -12.77 4.34 -2.25
C PHE A 33 -14.03 4.33 -1.39
N GLY A 34 -14.06 5.13 -0.35
CA GLY A 34 -15.17 5.16 0.61
C GLY A 34 -16.47 5.65 -0.01
N PRO A 35 -16.46 6.86 -0.61
CA PRO A 35 -17.68 7.39 -1.24
C PRO A 35 -18.25 6.50 -2.34
N ALA A 36 -17.42 5.88 -3.17
CA ALA A 36 -17.87 4.96 -4.21
C ALA A 36 -18.55 3.73 -3.62
N MET A 37 -18.07 3.21 -2.50
CA MET A 37 -18.69 2.09 -1.80
C MET A 37 -20.07 2.46 -1.24
N VAL A 38 -20.16 3.61 -0.58
CA VAL A 38 -21.44 4.11 -0.05
C VAL A 38 -22.47 4.23 -1.17
N LYS A 39 -22.07 4.73 -2.32
CA LYS A 39 -22.95 4.90 -3.47
C LYS A 39 -23.35 3.55 -4.08
N GLU A 40 -22.39 2.66 -4.29
CA GLU A 40 -22.65 1.36 -4.93
C GLU A 40 -23.64 0.49 -4.14
N TRP A 41 -23.57 0.52 -2.82
CA TRP A 41 -24.46 -0.27 -1.96
C TRP A 41 -25.58 0.53 -1.30
N SER A 42 -25.81 1.76 -1.75
CA SER A 42 -26.90 2.63 -1.25
C SER A 42 -26.88 2.80 0.27
N LEU A 43 -25.69 3.11 0.81
CA LEU A 43 -25.47 3.24 2.24
C LEU A 43 -25.49 4.71 2.73
N THR A 44 -25.97 5.62 1.93
CA THR A 44 -25.99 7.07 2.23
C THR A 44 -26.61 7.40 3.59
N PRO A 45 -27.73 6.77 4.04
CA PRO A 45 -28.30 7.09 5.36
C PRO A 45 -27.33 6.87 6.53
N TRP A 46 -26.32 6.04 6.38
CA TRP A 46 -25.35 5.69 7.40
C TRP A 46 -23.91 6.10 7.01
N GLN A 47 -23.79 6.99 6.04
CA GLN A 47 -22.48 7.29 5.45
C GLN A 47 -21.44 7.82 6.44
N GLU A 48 -21.85 8.60 7.42
CA GLU A 48 -20.90 9.18 8.38
C GLU A 48 -20.14 8.09 9.15
N GLU A 49 -20.86 7.18 9.76
CA GLU A 49 -20.25 6.08 10.53
C GLU A 49 -19.49 5.10 9.61
N ILE A 50 -20.07 4.78 8.46
CA ILE A 50 -19.45 3.83 7.53
C ILE A 50 -18.13 4.39 6.98
N LEU A 51 -18.09 5.66 6.60
CA LEU A 51 -16.87 6.28 6.08
C LEU A 51 -15.80 6.43 7.18
N GLN A 52 -16.21 6.75 8.40
CA GLN A 52 -15.29 6.79 9.53
C GLN A 52 -14.63 5.44 9.76
N ARG A 53 -15.41 4.36 9.72
CA ARG A 53 -14.88 3.00 9.89
C ARG A 53 -14.03 2.56 8.73
N TRP A 54 -14.43 2.92 7.50
CA TRP A 54 -13.62 2.68 6.30
C TRP A 54 -12.23 3.30 6.45
N ASN A 55 -12.19 4.57 6.83
CA ASN A 55 -10.91 5.27 6.99
C ASN A 55 -10.07 4.68 8.12
N ASN A 56 -10.69 4.32 9.24
CA ASN A 56 -9.97 3.68 10.34
C ASN A 56 -9.36 2.35 9.91
N THR A 57 -10.13 1.50 9.25
CA THR A 57 -9.67 0.18 8.78
C THR A 57 -8.52 0.31 7.78
N ASN A 58 -8.65 1.20 6.80
CA ASN A 58 -7.72 1.27 5.69
C ASN A 58 -6.54 2.22 5.92
N LEU A 59 -6.64 3.17 6.85
CA LEU A 59 -5.65 4.22 7.04
C LEU A 59 -5.00 4.23 8.43
N TYR A 60 -5.77 3.97 9.48
CA TYR A 60 -5.35 4.32 10.85
C TYR A 60 -5.22 3.14 11.80
N SER A 61 -5.30 1.92 11.31
CA SER A 61 -5.20 0.72 12.14
C SER A 61 -4.21 -0.27 11.55
N MET A 62 -4.05 -1.41 12.21
CA MET A 62 -3.14 -2.48 11.75
C MET A 62 -3.58 -3.12 10.42
N THR A 63 -4.74 -2.76 9.91
CA THR A 63 -5.18 -3.14 8.57
C THR A 63 -4.87 -2.08 7.51
N ARG A 64 -4.14 -1.02 7.87
CA ARG A 64 -3.68 -0.01 6.91
C ARG A 64 -3.01 -0.67 5.71
N GLY A 65 -3.39 -0.26 4.51
CA GLY A 65 -2.78 -0.72 3.28
C GLY A 65 -3.19 -2.11 2.81
N ILE A 66 -4.21 -2.73 3.42
CA ILE A 66 -4.72 -4.02 2.94
C ILE A 66 -5.29 -3.90 1.54
N ASN A 67 -5.41 -5.02 0.84
CA ASN A 67 -6.00 -5.07 -0.47
C ASN A 67 -7.42 -4.46 -0.46
N ARG A 68 -7.76 -3.73 -1.52
CA ARG A 68 -9.06 -3.03 -1.61
C ARG A 68 -10.28 -3.95 -1.43
N PHE A 69 -10.21 -5.18 -1.93
CA PHE A 69 -11.31 -6.14 -1.81
C PHE A 69 -11.43 -6.71 -0.40
N GLN A 70 -10.31 -6.85 0.30
CA GLN A 70 -10.33 -7.21 1.72
C GLN A 70 -10.94 -6.09 2.56
N GLY A 71 -10.55 -4.86 2.29
CA GLY A 71 -11.14 -3.68 2.94
C GLY A 71 -12.64 -3.58 2.66
N LEU A 72 -13.05 -3.81 1.41
CA LEU A 72 -14.45 -3.85 1.01
C LEU A 72 -15.23 -4.91 1.78
N SER A 73 -14.68 -6.11 1.90
CA SER A 73 -15.31 -7.21 2.62
C SER A 73 -15.54 -6.89 4.08
N ILE A 74 -14.56 -6.30 4.75
CA ILE A 74 -14.69 -5.88 6.16
C ILE A 74 -15.80 -4.86 6.31
N ALA A 75 -15.83 -3.84 5.45
CA ALA A 75 -16.81 -2.76 5.51
C ALA A 75 -18.24 -3.26 5.24
N LEU A 76 -18.41 -4.09 4.22
CA LEU A 76 -19.74 -4.61 3.85
C LEU A 76 -20.27 -5.65 4.83
N GLU A 77 -19.40 -6.48 5.39
CA GLU A 77 -19.81 -7.41 6.45
C GLU A 77 -20.35 -6.65 7.65
N GLU A 78 -19.68 -5.58 8.05
CA GLU A 78 -20.13 -4.73 9.14
C GLU A 78 -21.42 -4.00 8.81
N ALA A 79 -21.52 -3.46 7.60
CA ALA A 79 -22.76 -2.80 7.14
C ALA A 79 -23.95 -3.77 7.14
N ASP A 80 -23.72 -5.02 6.74
CA ASP A 80 -24.74 -6.08 6.76
C ASP A 80 -25.26 -6.34 8.16
N ARG A 81 -24.36 -6.39 9.15
CA ARG A 81 -24.73 -6.64 10.55
C ARG A 81 -25.42 -5.46 11.23
N SER A 82 -24.97 -4.24 10.92
CA SER A 82 -25.29 -3.09 11.77
C SER A 82 -26.24 -2.08 11.13
N TYR A 83 -26.33 -2.03 9.81
CA TYR A 83 -27.06 -0.96 9.13
C TYR A 83 -28.08 -1.45 8.11
N ARG A 84 -27.66 -2.24 7.17
CA ARG A 84 -28.53 -2.69 6.07
C ARG A 84 -28.04 -4.02 5.55
N HIS A 85 -28.94 -4.96 5.34
CA HIS A 85 -28.61 -6.25 4.73
C HIS A 85 -27.98 -6.08 3.36
N ILE A 86 -26.85 -6.76 3.15
CA ILE A 86 -26.11 -6.78 1.89
C ILE A 86 -26.34 -8.15 1.22
N PRO A 87 -27.20 -8.23 0.19
CA PRO A 87 -27.45 -9.52 -0.47
C PRO A 87 -26.18 -10.11 -1.05
N GLY A 88 -25.94 -11.38 -0.81
CA GLY A 88 -24.80 -12.11 -1.34
C GLY A 88 -23.48 -11.88 -0.60
N ILE A 89 -23.51 -11.23 0.56
CA ILE A 89 -22.27 -10.87 1.29
C ILE A 89 -21.34 -12.08 1.52
N ASP A 90 -21.89 -13.24 1.86
CA ASP A 90 -21.09 -14.44 2.11
C ASP A 90 -20.26 -14.86 0.89
N ARG A 91 -20.78 -14.62 -0.31
CA ARG A 91 -20.06 -14.94 -1.55
C ARG A 91 -18.83 -14.06 -1.73
N LEU A 92 -18.95 -12.76 -1.44
CA LEU A 92 -17.82 -11.84 -1.49
C LEU A 92 -16.77 -12.22 -0.43
N LEU A 93 -17.20 -12.50 0.79
CA LEU A 93 -16.30 -12.92 1.88
C LEU A 93 -15.56 -14.21 1.52
N SER A 94 -16.26 -15.18 0.93
CA SER A 94 -15.66 -16.44 0.49
C SER A 94 -14.61 -16.21 -0.59
N TRP A 95 -14.89 -15.36 -1.57
CA TRP A 95 -13.93 -15.05 -2.63
C TRP A 95 -12.68 -14.37 -2.08
N THR A 96 -12.83 -13.36 -1.22
CA THR A 96 -11.69 -12.64 -0.65
C THR A 96 -10.84 -13.52 0.26
N ALA A 97 -11.45 -14.53 0.89
CA ALA A 97 -10.73 -15.45 1.77
C ALA A 97 -10.00 -16.55 1.01
N SER A 98 -10.47 -16.96 -0.16
CA SER A 98 -9.98 -18.16 -0.85
C SER A 98 -9.22 -17.88 -2.15
N SER A 99 -9.38 -16.71 -2.76
CA SER A 99 -8.70 -16.41 -4.02
C SER A 99 -7.21 -16.20 -3.83
N HIS A 100 -6.40 -16.76 -4.72
CA HIS A 100 -4.96 -16.57 -4.71
C HIS A 100 -4.55 -15.16 -5.13
N GLU A 101 -5.37 -14.49 -5.92
CA GLU A 101 -5.15 -13.13 -6.37
C GLU A 101 -6.43 -12.32 -6.17
N LEU A 102 -6.30 -11.15 -5.56
CA LEU A 102 -7.40 -10.21 -5.36
C LEU A 102 -7.20 -8.99 -6.27
N SER A 103 -7.62 -9.13 -7.52
CA SER A 103 -7.49 -8.11 -8.56
C SER A 103 -8.77 -8.05 -9.39
N ASN A 104 -8.92 -7.00 -10.18
CA ASN A 104 -10.04 -6.88 -11.12
C ASN A 104 -10.07 -8.06 -12.08
N ARG A 105 -8.91 -8.45 -12.60
CA ARG A 105 -8.80 -9.58 -13.52
C ARG A 105 -9.25 -10.89 -12.88
N ALA A 106 -8.81 -11.16 -11.65
CA ALA A 106 -9.21 -12.36 -10.93
C ALA A 106 -10.71 -12.36 -10.65
N LEU A 107 -11.28 -11.20 -10.33
CA LEU A 107 -12.72 -11.08 -10.08
C LEU A 107 -13.53 -11.25 -11.37
N GLU A 108 -13.06 -10.71 -12.48
CA GLU A 108 -13.69 -10.93 -13.81
C GLU A 108 -13.75 -12.42 -14.13
N LYS A 109 -12.66 -13.13 -13.88
CA LYS A 109 -12.61 -14.59 -14.11
C LYS A 109 -13.58 -15.33 -13.20
N GLU A 110 -13.61 -14.97 -11.92
CA GLU A 110 -14.52 -15.58 -10.94
C GLU A 110 -15.99 -15.40 -11.36
N ILE A 111 -16.34 -14.20 -11.80
CA ILE A 111 -17.71 -13.90 -12.30
C ILE A 111 -18.02 -14.76 -13.53
N ALA A 112 -17.11 -14.84 -14.48
CA ALA A 112 -17.32 -15.63 -15.70
C ALA A 112 -17.48 -17.12 -15.38
N ASP A 113 -16.67 -17.65 -14.47
CA ASP A 113 -16.74 -19.06 -14.06
C ASP A 113 -17.99 -19.39 -13.25
N SER A 114 -18.58 -18.42 -12.58
CA SER A 114 -19.74 -18.59 -11.71
C SER A 114 -21.09 -18.44 -12.43
N ARG A 115 -21.10 -17.77 -13.57
CA ARG A 115 -22.36 -17.56 -14.35
C ARG A 115 -22.98 -18.89 -14.75
N GLY A 116 -24.29 -19.00 -14.49
CA GLY A 116 -25.06 -20.21 -14.76
C GLY A 116 -24.90 -21.32 -13.73
N LYS A 117 -24.06 -21.15 -12.73
CA LYS A 117 -23.79 -22.15 -11.69
C LYS A 117 -24.21 -21.71 -10.29
N GLU A 118 -24.35 -20.41 -10.07
CA GLU A 118 -24.66 -19.83 -8.77
C GLU A 118 -25.91 -18.96 -8.83
N ASP A 119 -26.44 -18.64 -7.64
CA ASP A 119 -27.59 -17.76 -7.49
C ASP A 119 -27.27 -16.35 -8.00
N GLN A 120 -28.29 -15.68 -8.52
CA GLN A 120 -28.14 -14.35 -9.10
C GLN A 120 -27.59 -13.32 -8.12
N LYS A 121 -28.00 -13.35 -6.84
CA LYS A 121 -27.50 -12.40 -5.83
C LYS A 121 -26.02 -12.63 -5.49
N GLU A 122 -25.52 -13.86 -5.60
CA GLU A 122 -24.11 -14.17 -5.40
C GLU A 122 -23.26 -13.59 -6.54
N ILE A 123 -23.74 -13.70 -7.78
CA ILE A 123 -23.08 -13.13 -8.94
C ILE A 123 -23.18 -11.61 -8.90
N GLN A 124 -24.32 -11.05 -8.50
CA GLN A 124 -24.53 -9.60 -8.45
C GLN A 124 -23.57 -8.89 -7.48
N ILE A 125 -23.31 -9.48 -6.32
CA ILE A 125 -22.37 -8.83 -5.39
C ILE A 125 -20.95 -8.82 -5.95
N LEU A 126 -20.55 -9.87 -6.65
CA LEU A 126 -19.23 -9.90 -7.32
C LEU A 126 -19.17 -8.85 -8.44
N GLU A 127 -20.25 -8.72 -9.23
CA GLU A 127 -20.33 -7.69 -10.26
C GLU A 127 -20.32 -6.28 -9.68
N LYS A 128 -20.99 -6.05 -8.56
CA LYS A 128 -20.95 -4.77 -7.84
C LYS A 128 -19.55 -4.46 -7.31
N ALA A 129 -18.87 -5.45 -6.76
CA ALA A 129 -17.50 -5.27 -6.28
C ALA A 129 -16.57 -4.88 -7.42
N LEU A 130 -16.71 -5.50 -8.59
CA LEU A 130 -15.93 -5.16 -9.77
C LEU A 130 -16.27 -3.76 -10.27
N SER A 131 -17.55 -3.43 -10.35
CA SER A 131 -18.02 -2.09 -10.72
C SER A 131 -17.46 -1.01 -9.79
N TRP A 132 -17.53 -1.25 -8.49
CA TRP A 132 -16.95 -0.36 -7.49
C TRP A 132 -15.46 -0.15 -7.73
N SER A 133 -14.70 -1.24 -7.90
CA SER A 133 -13.25 -1.17 -8.10
C SER A 133 -12.88 -0.39 -9.37
N ARG A 134 -13.62 -0.57 -10.46
CA ARG A 134 -13.42 0.17 -11.71
C ARG A 134 -13.73 1.64 -11.55
N LYS A 135 -14.83 1.99 -10.87
CA LYS A 135 -15.20 3.38 -10.59
C LYS A 135 -14.16 4.07 -9.73
N VAL A 136 -13.62 3.37 -8.73
CA VAL A 136 -12.53 3.88 -7.91
C VAL A 136 -11.33 4.23 -8.78
N ASN A 137 -10.92 3.34 -9.69
CA ASN A 137 -9.80 3.60 -10.59
C ASN A 137 -10.05 4.82 -11.47
N GLU A 138 -11.26 4.99 -12.00
CA GLU A 138 -11.63 6.16 -12.80
C GLU A 138 -11.56 7.46 -11.98
N GLN A 139 -12.07 7.43 -10.75
CA GLN A 139 -12.04 8.59 -9.85
C GLN A 139 -10.62 8.95 -9.42
N ILE A 140 -9.78 7.96 -9.15
CA ILE A 140 -8.36 8.18 -8.84
C ILE A 140 -7.66 8.86 -10.03
N ALA A 141 -7.91 8.36 -11.24
CA ALA A 141 -7.33 8.94 -12.46
C ALA A 141 -7.78 10.39 -12.71
N ALA A 142 -8.93 10.79 -12.18
CA ALA A 142 -9.48 12.14 -12.32
C ALA A 142 -9.06 13.10 -11.18
N LEU A 143 -8.31 12.63 -10.19
CA LEU A 143 -7.85 13.50 -9.10
C LEU A 143 -6.91 14.59 -9.64
N PRO A 144 -7.00 15.82 -9.10
CA PRO A 144 -6.10 16.90 -9.49
C PRO A 144 -4.64 16.54 -9.21
N LEU A 145 -3.78 16.61 -10.23
CA LEU A 145 -2.36 16.24 -10.10
C LEU A 145 -1.60 17.12 -9.11
N ASP A 146 -1.98 18.39 -8.96
CA ASP A 146 -1.35 19.31 -8.03
C ASP A 146 -1.62 18.96 -6.57
N GLU A 147 -2.63 18.14 -6.28
CA GLU A 147 -2.91 17.62 -4.94
C GLU A 147 -2.18 16.30 -4.65
N LEU A 148 -1.51 15.72 -5.64
CA LEU A 148 -0.79 14.45 -5.52
C LEU A 148 0.72 14.71 -5.46
N GLN A 149 1.21 15.04 -4.26
CA GLN A 149 2.58 15.47 -4.03
C GLN A 149 3.33 14.54 -3.06
N PRO A 150 4.67 14.53 -3.12
CA PRO A 150 5.45 13.86 -2.07
C PRO A 150 5.23 14.54 -0.72
N PHE A 151 5.40 13.78 0.35
CA PHE A 151 5.48 14.40 1.67
C PHE A 151 6.68 15.36 1.73
N PRO A 152 6.55 16.46 2.50
CA PRO A 152 7.69 17.37 2.70
C PRO A 152 8.93 16.63 3.21
N GLY A 153 10.08 16.93 2.63
CA GLY A 153 11.36 16.31 3.02
C GLY A 153 11.72 15.03 2.29
N VAL A 154 10.81 14.44 1.52
CA VAL A 154 11.07 13.20 0.79
C VAL A 154 12.18 13.36 -0.24
N LYS A 155 12.12 14.39 -1.06
CA LYS A 155 13.10 14.61 -2.11
C LYS A 155 14.51 14.76 -1.54
N GLU A 156 14.66 15.60 -0.52
CA GLU A 156 15.94 15.84 0.15
C GLU A 156 16.49 14.56 0.79
N ALA A 157 15.61 13.77 1.39
CA ALA A 157 16.00 12.50 2.01
C ALA A 157 16.46 11.48 0.99
N LEU A 158 15.74 11.36 -0.13
CA LEU A 158 16.11 10.45 -1.23
C LEU A 158 17.40 10.90 -1.91
N GLU A 159 17.60 12.20 -2.11
CA GLU A 159 18.86 12.73 -2.64
C GLU A 159 20.04 12.37 -1.73
N ALA A 160 19.88 12.55 -0.42
CA ALA A 160 20.93 12.19 0.55
C ALA A 160 21.22 10.69 0.52
N ALA A 161 20.18 9.87 0.50
CA ALA A 161 20.31 8.42 0.47
C ALA A 161 20.96 7.92 -0.83
N HIS A 162 20.60 8.50 -1.96
CA HIS A 162 21.05 8.06 -3.28
C HIS A 162 22.57 8.29 -3.50
N ARG A 163 23.18 9.18 -2.75
CA ARG A 163 24.62 9.38 -2.81
C ARG A 163 25.41 8.17 -2.30
N GLU A 164 24.83 7.37 -1.41
CA GLU A 164 25.53 6.29 -0.70
C GLU A 164 24.82 4.94 -0.77
N ALA A 165 23.63 4.87 -1.38
CA ALA A 165 22.86 3.64 -1.51
C ALA A 165 22.15 3.61 -2.85
N ASP A 166 21.87 2.40 -3.33
CA ASP A 166 20.96 2.21 -4.47
C ASP A 166 19.53 2.32 -3.96
N ILE A 167 18.62 2.84 -4.79
CA ILE A 167 17.24 3.06 -4.41
C ILE A 167 16.30 2.33 -5.37
N ALA A 168 15.46 1.46 -4.80
CA ALA A 168 14.41 0.75 -5.50
C ALA A 168 13.04 1.21 -4.99
N VAL A 169 12.16 1.62 -5.88
CA VAL A 169 10.75 1.80 -5.55
C VAL A 169 10.08 0.43 -5.58
N VAL A 170 9.38 0.07 -4.52
CA VAL A 170 8.65 -1.20 -4.41
C VAL A 170 7.20 -0.89 -4.03
N SER A 171 6.31 -0.97 -5.01
CA SER A 171 4.91 -0.55 -4.89
C SER A 171 3.96 -1.67 -5.29
N SER A 172 2.74 -1.64 -4.74
CA SER A 172 1.65 -2.52 -5.18
C SER A 172 0.74 -1.87 -6.23
N ALA A 173 1.06 -0.65 -6.67
CA ALA A 173 0.30 0.12 -7.63
C ALA A 173 0.65 -0.22 -9.08
N ASN A 174 -0.05 0.40 -10.02
CA ASN A 174 0.18 0.24 -11.46
C ASN A 174 1.50 0.91 -11.87
N LYS A 175 2.28 0.20 -12.67
CA LYS A 175 3.63 0.64 -13.08
C LYS A 175 3.62 2.00 -13.77
N LYS A 176 2.78 2.16 -14.77
CA LYS A 176 2.70 3.41 -15.54
C LYS A 176 2.35 4.58 -14.65
N ALA A 177 1.38 4.40 -13.76
CA ALA A 177 0.96 5.46 -12.84
C ALA A 177 2.09 5.88 -11.89
N VAL A 178 2.82 4.92 -11.34
CA VAL A 178 3.94 5.21 -10.44
C VAL A 178 5.10 5.89 -11.19
N GLU A 179 5.45 5.41 -12.38
CA GLU A 179 6.50 6.01 -13.21
C GLU A 179 6.17 7.48 -13.52
N GLU A 180 4.95 7.76 -13.99
CA GLU A 180 4.50 9.11 -14.32
C GLU A 180 4.51 10.02 -13.08
N GLU A 181 4.05 9.51 -11.94
CA GLU A 181 4.00 10.27 -10.69
C GLU A 181 5.39 10.62 -10.17
N TRP A 182 6.30 9.67 -10.15
CA TRP A 182 7.68 9.90 -9.68
C TRP A 182 8.45 10.82 -10.62
N GLN A 183 8.21 10.72 -11.92
CA GLN A 183 8.80 11.63 -12.90
C GLN A 183 8.24 13.04 -12.73
N ARG A 184 6.93 13.19 -12.63
CA ARG A 184 6.26 14.49 -12.45
C ARG A 184 6.72 15.20 -11.18
N CYS A 185 6.94 14.45 -10.11
CA CYS A 185 7.37 14.99 -8.81
C CYS A 185 8.88 15.19 -8.68
N GLY A 186 9.66 14.89 -9.73
CA GLY A 186 11.11 15.07 -9.73
C GLY A 186 11.85 14.05 -8.87
N LEU A 187 11.25 12.91 -8.57
CA LEU A 187 11.84 11.84 -7.75
C LEU A 187 12.55 10.77 -8.60
N ALA A 188 12.20 10.65 -9.87
CA ALA A 188 12.76 9.62 -10.75
C ALA A 188 14.29 9.62 -10.83
N PRO A 189 14.98 10.77 -10.84
CA PRO A 189 16.46 10.78 -10.89
C PRO A 189 17.15 10.11 -9.69
N MET A 190 16.47 9.97 -8.55
CA MET A 190 17.02 9.31 -7.37
C MET A 190 16.69 7.82 -7.31
N THR A 191 16.04 7.27 -8.34
CA THR A 191 15.63 5.86 -8.34
C THR A 191 16.45 5.06 -9.34
N ASP A 192 16.93 3.89 -8.93
CA ASP A 192 17.71 3.00 -9.79
C ASP A 192 16.83 1.91 -10.43
N VAL A 193 15.74 1.54 -9.77
CA VAL A 193 14.75 0.62 -10.33
C VAL A 193 13.39 0.88 -9.71
N LEU A 194 12.33 0.61 -10.47
CA LEU A 194 10.96 0.77 -10.03
C LEU A 194 10.21 -0.54 -10.27
N LEU A 195 9.79 -1.17 -9.17
CA LEU A 195 9.07 -2.44 -9.18
C LEU A 195 7.65 -2.23 -8.67
N THR A 196 6.70 -2.84 -9.36
CA THR A 196 5.28 -2.62 -9.09
C THR A 196 4.53 -3.95 -9.02
N HIS A 197 3.22 -3.89 -8.90
CA HIS A 197 2.36 -5.06 -8.88
C HIS A 197 2.65 -6.04 -10.03
N ASP A 198 2.97 -5.53 -11.21
CA ASP A 198 3.28 -6.37 -12.39
C ASP A 198 4.55 -7.21 -12.22
N ASP A 199 5.45 -6.79 -11.35
CA ASP A 199 6.71 -7.49 -11.08
C ASP A 199 6.58 -8.55 -9.98
N GLY A 200 5.47 -8.57 -9.26
CA GLY A 200 5.19 -9.51 -8.19
C GLY A 200 4.85 -8.82 -6.86
N SER A 201 4.71 -9.61 -5.80
CA SER A 201 4.49 -9.08 -4.46
C SER A 201 5.70 -8.30 -3.97
N LYS A 202 5.50 -7.43 -2.98
CA LYS A 202 6.63 -6.69 -2.37
C LYS A 202 7.70 -7.62 -1.83
N ALA A 203 7.29 -8.69 -1.13
CA ALA A 203 8.24 -9.68 -0.60
C ALA A 203 9.04 -10.35 -1.71
N PHE A 204 8.39 -10.73 -2.81
CA PHE A 204 9.06 -11.31 -3.97
C PHE A 204 10.05 -10.32 -4.59
N CYS A 205 9.63 -9.08 -4.80
CA CYS A 205 10.48 -8.04 -5.38
C CYS A 205 11.72 -7.77 -4.54
N ILE A 206 11.58 -7.67 -3.22
CA ILE A 206 12.72 -7.48 -2.32
C ILE A 206 13.67 -8.68 -2.41
N GLY A 207 13.13 -9.89 -2.43
CA GLY A 207 13.93 -11.12 -2.58
C GLY A 207 14.74 -11.14 -3.86
N GLU A 208 14.14 -10.71 -4.97
CA GLU A 208 14.84 -10.65 -6.25
C GLU A 208 15.93 -9.56 -6.28
N LEU A 209 15.67 -8.43 -5.60
CA LEU A 209 16.68 -7.37 -5.48
C LEU A 209 17.91 -7.83 -4.69
N ILE A 210 17.72 -8.55 -3.60
CA ILE A 210 18.83 -9.09 -2.78
C ILE A 210 19.76 -9.95 -3.64
N LYS A 211 19.24 -10.73 -4.56
CA LYS A 211 20.01 -11.59 -5.47
C LYS A 211 20.95 -10.79 -6.38
N LYS A 212 20.79 -9.46 -6.47
CA LYS A 212 21.68 -8.61 -7.27
C LYS A 212 23.02 -8.30 -6.58
N GLY A 213 23.23 -8.84 -5.38
CA GLY A 213 24.49 -8.75 -4.70
C GLY A 213 24.47 -7.97 -3.39
N TYR A 214 23.30 -7.78 -2.79
CA TYR A 214 23.20 -7.13 -1.49
C TYR A 214 23.11 -8.15 -0.37
N PHE A 215 23.77 -7.88 0.75
CA PHE A 215 23.54 -8.63 1.97
C PHE A 215 22.23 -8.13 2.61
N PRO A 216 21.39 -9.03 3.17
CA PRO A 216 20.12 -8.61 3.79
C PRO A 216 20.26 -7.51 4.85
N GLU A 217 21.33 -7.54 5.65
CA GLU A 217 21.61 -6.52 6.66
C GLU A 217 21.94 -5.14 6.06
N ASN A 218 22.20 -5.07 4.76
CA ASN A 218 22.46 -3.83 4.03
C ASN A 218 21.26 -3.42 3.16
N VAL A 219 20.08 -3.95 3.44
CA VAL A 219 18.84 -3.61 2.76
C VAL A 219 17.84 -3.06 3.78
N LEU A 220 17.27 -1.90 3.49
CA LEU A 220 16.29 -1.24 4.35
C LEU A 220 15.01 -1.01 3.55
N MET A 221 13.87 -1.46 4.08
CA MET A 221 12.54 -1.19 3.51
C MET A 221 11.88 -0.04 4.26
N LEU A 222 11.57 1.04 3.54
CA LEU A 222 10.80 2.17 4.05
C LEU A 222 9.33 1.96 3.69
N GLY A 223 8.47 1.91 4.69
CA GLY A 223 7.05 1.68 4.45
C GLY A 223 6.16 2.26 5.55
N ASP A 224 4.86 2.39 5.26
CA ASP A 224 3.87 3.00 6.13
C ASP A 224 2.82 2.00 6.64
N ALA A 225 2.85 0.78 6.16
CA ALA A 225 1.82 -0.22 6.44
C ALA A 225 2.41 -1.52 7.00
N PRO A 226 1.63 -2.31 7.77
CA PRO A 226 2.08 -3.62 8.26
C PRO A 226 2.53 -4.57 7.17
N GLY A 227 1.95 -4.47 5.96
CA GLY A 227 2.39 -5.27 4.81
C GLY A 227 3.83 -5.00 4.39
N ASP A 228 4.32 -3.77 4.56
CA ASP A 228 5.71 -3.42 4.26
C ASP A 228 6.67 -4.05 5.27
N GLU A 229 6.32 -3.99 6.54
CA GLU A 229 7.07 -4.66 7.61
C GLU A 229 7.13 -6.17 7.37
N LYS A 230 5.99 -6.76 7.02
CA LYS A 230 5.90 -8.20 6.74
C LYS A 230 6.79 -8.60 5.57
N ALA A 231 6.81 -7.79 4.51
CA ALA A 231 7.66 -8.04 3.34
C ALA A 231 9.16 -7.96 3.70
N ALA A 232 9.52 -7.01 4.56
CA ALA A 232 10.89 -6.89 5.07
C ALA A 232 11.28 -8.11 5.90
N LEU A 233 10.43 -8.52 6.85
CA LEU A 233 10.68 -9.67 7.71
C LEU A 233 10.80 -10.97 6.91
N ALA A 234 10.00 -11.14 5.87
CA ALA A 234 10.06 -12.33 5.01
C ALA A 234 11.41 -12.49 4.30
N ASN A 235 12.15 -11.41 4.13
CA ASN A 235 13.44 -11.38 3.47
C ASN A 235 14.61 -11.13 4.41
N ASN A 236 14.37 -11.07 5.71
CA ASN A 236 15.38 -10.77 6.74
C ASN A 236 16.10 -9.43 6.50
N VAL A 237 15.40 -8.47 5.91
CA VAL A 237 15.92 -7.11 5.72
C VAL A 237 15.39 -6.17 6.80
N LEU A 238 16.00 -5.02 6.92
CA LEU A 238 15.63 -4.03 7.93
C LEU A 238 14.39 -3.26 7.50
N PHE A 239 13.64 -2.77 8.46
CA PHE A 239 12.41 -2.02 8.22
C PHE A 239 12.46 -0.66 8.90
N TYR A 240 12.15 0.41 8.13
CA TYR A 240 11.99 1.76 8.66
C TYR A 240 10.53 2.20 8.47
N PRO A 241 9.79 2.48 9.57
CA PRO A 241 8.40 2.91 9.46
C PRO A 241 8.26 4.40 9.20
N VAL A 242 7.47 4.75 8.20
CA VAL A 242 6.96 6.10 8.02
C VAL A 242 5.63 6.15 8.77
N LEU A 243 5.56 6.93 9.84
CA LEU A 243 4.42 6.93 10.76
C LEU A 243 3.26 7.76 10.20
N VAL A 244 2.07 7.18 10.13
CA VAL A 244 0.86 7.86 9.65
C VAL A 244 0.57 9.08 10.52
N LYS A 245 0.23 10.20 9.89
CA LYS A 245 0.05 11.54 10.49
C LYS A 245 1.34 12.17 11.04
N GLN A 246 2.47 11.50 10.87
CA GLN A 246 3.79 11.98 11.26
C GLN A 246 4.80 11.74 10.14
N GLU A 247 4.35 11.80 8.90
CA GLU A 247 5.17 11.43 7.75
C GLU A 247 6.35 12.38 7.56
N THR A 248 6.12 13.68 7.65
CA THR A 248 7.19 14.68 7.51
C THR A 248 8.27 14.50 8.57
N ALA A 249 7.88 14.29 9.82
CA ALA A 249 8.82 14.02 10.92
C ALA A 249 9.55 12.70 10.71
N SER A 250 8.87 11.69 10.17
CA SER A 250 9.46 10.39 9.86
C SER A 250 10.55 10.50 8.79
N TRP A 251 10.31 11.30 7.74
CA TRP A 251 11.30 11.51 6.69
C TRP A 251 12.49 12.32 7.17
N GLU A 252 12.29 13.31 8.05
CA GLU A 252 13.38 14.03 8.66
C GLU A 252 14.23 13.13 9.57
N ARG A 253 13.58 12.31 10.38
CA ARG A 253 14.27 11.31 11.22
C ARG A 253 15.04 10.31 10.37
N PHE A 254 14.48 9.88 9.25
CA PHE A 254 15.18 9.00 8.33
C PHE A 254 16.47 9.65 7.85
N ARG A 255 16.40 10.86 7.32
CA ARG A 255 17.56 11.56 6.77
C ARG A 255 18.64 11.83 7.81
N THR A 256 18.25 12.25 9.02
CA THR A 256 19.20 12.73 10.04
C THR A 256 19.69 11.66 11.01
N GLN A 257 18.93 10.59 11.19
CA GLN A 257 19.24 9.55 12.19
C GLN A 257 19.31 8.15 11.58
N ALA A 258 18.24 7.69 10.96
CA ALA A 258 18.13 6.31 10.49
C ALA A 258 19.11 6.01 9.35
N LEU A 259 19.23 6.90 8.38
CA LEU A 259 20.12 6.72 7.24
C LEU A 259 21.59 6.59 7.69
N PRO A 260 22.14 7.52 8.50
CA PRO A 260 23.50 7.34 9.02
C PRO A 260 23.70 6.03 9.79
N LYS A 261 22.76 5.65 10.63
CA LYS A 261 22.82 4.39 11.38
C LYS A 261 22.80 3.18 10.47
N PHE A 262 21.95 3.20 9.44
CA PHE A 262 21.87 2.14 8.45
C PHE A 262 23.20 1.97 7.72
N LEU A 263 23.78 3.05 7.24
CA LEU A 263 25.06 3.03 6.51
C LEU A 263 26.22 2.58 7.38
N GLN A 264 26.16 2.84 8.69
CA GLN A 264 27.20 2.48 9.65
C GLN A 264 27.01 1.09 10.27
N GLY A 265 25.88 0.42 9.98
CA GLY A 265 25.57 -0.90 10.53
C GLY A 265 25.03 -0.87 11.95
N SER A 266 24.54 0.27 12.44
CA SER A 266 23.99 0.41 13.79
C SER A 266 22.47 0.61 13.84
N TYR A 267 21.77 0.38 12.73
CA TYR A 267 20.31 0.51 12.66
C TYR A 267 19.59 -0.66 13.32
N ALA A 268 20.03 -1.90 13.07
CA ALA A 268 19.44 -3.10 13.62
C ALA A 268 19.57 -3.16 15.15
N GLY A 269 18.66 -3.84 15.80
CA GLY A 269 18.63 -3.99 17.24
C GLY A 269 17.78 -2.93 17.92
N THR A 270 18.28 -2.30 18.98
CA THR A 270 17.51 -1.39 19.84
C THR A 270 16.83 -0.26 19.08
N TYR A 271 17.56 0.40 18.17
CA TYR A 271 17.00 1.53 17.41
C TYR A 271 15.82 1.09 16.54
N GLN A 272 15.98 0.02 15.77
CA GLN A 272 14.91 -0.52 14.95
C GLN A 272 13.72 -0.99 15.80
N GLU A 273 13.99 -1.66 16.90
CA GLU A 273 12.94 -2.15 17.80
C GLU A 273 12.09 -1.02 18.38
N GLU A 274 12.74 0.09 18.77
CA GLU A 274 12.04 1.28 19.27
C GLU A 274 11.14 1.90 18.20
N LEU A 275 11.62 2.01 16.97
CA LEU A 275 10.82 2.56 15.87
C LEU A 275 9.67 1.63 15.49
N THR A 276 9.89 0.33 15.50
CA THR A 276 8.86 -0.66 15.22
C THR A 276 7.76 -0.61 16.29
N ALA A 277 8.14 -0.44 17.56
CA ALA A 277 7.18 -0.28 18.65
C ALA A 277 6.33 0.98 18.46
N LEU A 278 6.94 2.11 18.11
CA LEU A 278 6.21 3.34 17.80
C LEU A 278 5.24 3.15 16.65
N PHE A 279 5.65 2.43 15.62
CA PHE A 279 4.82 2.11 14.47
C PHE A 279 3.57 1.31 14.87
N HIS A 280 3.75 0.25 15.63
CA HIS A 280 2.63 -0.57 16.10
C HIS A 280 1.70 0.22 17.03
N ASP A 281 2.25 0.96 17.99
CA ASP A 281 1.46 1.77 18.91
C ASP A 281 0.63 2.83 18.18
N ASN A 282 1.21 3.45 17.14
CA ASN A 282 0.52 4.46 16.35
C ASN A 282 -0.69 3.89 15.60
N LEU A 283 -0.66 2.61 15.21
CA LEU A 283 -1.76 1.95 14.51
C LEU A 283 -2.71 1.18 15.42
N LYS A 284 -2.25 0.69 16.58
CA LYS A 284 -3.09 -0.07 17.54
C LYS A 284 -3.93 0.81 18.45
N GLY A 285 -3.49 2.01 18.74
CA GLY A 285 -4.15 2.92 19.68
C GLY A 285 -5.43 3.59 19.19
N LYS A 286 -5.94 3.20 18.00
CA LYS A 286 -7.09 3.87 17.37
C LYS A 286 -8.17 2.88 16.97
N ALA A 287 -8.61 2.12 17.95
CA ALA A 287 -9.77 1.25 17.78
C ALA A 287 -11.06 2.08 17.70
#